data_da5451eb1576fd3c9dd9822e8eb09765
#
_entry.id   da5451eb1576fd3c9dd9822e8eb09765
#
_cell.length_a   1.000
_cell.length_b   1.000
_cell.length_c   1.000
_cell.angle_alpha   90.00
_cell.angle_beta   90.00
_cell.angle_gamma   90.00
#
_symmetry.space_group_name_H-M   'P 1'
#
loop_
_entity.id
_entity.type
_entity.pdbx_description
1 polymer ?
#
loop_
_entity_poly.entity_id
_entity_poly.type
_entity_poly.pdbx_seq_one_letter_code
_entity_poly.pdbx_strand_id
1 'polypeptide(L)' 'MVDKLIVYTTPNCSACDFAVEDLTKDGVDFEERNVMKDKKFYDEALKYAITVPILVYPDGKIAYGWKGKRGCDIF' A
#
# COMPACT_ATOMS: atom_id res chain seq x y z
N MET A 1 -1.64 16.89 -7.02
CA MET A 1 -0.53 16.71 -6.11
C MET A 1 -0.98 15.94 -4.89
N VAL A 2 -0.34 14.86 -4.57
CA VAL A 2 -0.76 14.02 -3.44
C VAL A 2 0.00 14.48 -2.21
N ASP A 3 -0.72 14.95 -1.20
CA ASP A 3 -0.11 15.42 0.05
C ASP A 3 -0.01 14.30 1.09
N LYS A 4 -0.54 13.13 0.78
CA LYS A 4 -0.56 11.99 1.68
C LYS A 4 0.18 10.81 1.09
N LEU A 5 0.73 9.98 1.96
CA LEU A 5 1.22 8.68 1.57
C LEU A 5 0.05 7.81 1.18
N ILE A 6 0.16 7.13 0.03
CA ILE A 6 -0.88 6.20 -0.42
C ILE A 6 -0.37 4.79 -0.24
N VAL A 7 -1.18 3.93 0.38
CA VAL A 7 -0.84 2.53 0.64
C VAL A 7 -1.87 1.65 -0.04
N TYR A 8 -1.44 0.88 -1.03
CA TYR A 8 -2.31 -0.10 -1.67
C TYR A 8 -2.21 -1.40 -0.89
N THR A 9 -3.36 -1.95 -0.52
CA THR A 9 -3.46 -3.15 0.31
C THR A 9 -4.43 -4.16 -0.27
N THR A 10 -4.42 -5.38 0.29
CA THR A 10 -5.42 -6.40 -0.04
C THR A 10 -5.85 -7.08 1.27
N PRO A 11 -7.07 -7.65 1.34
CA PRO A 11 -7.50 -8.39 2.52
C PRO A 11 -6.59 -9.59 2.79
N ASN A 12 -6.49 -9.98 4.05
CA ASN A 12 -5.73 -11.16 4.48
C ASN A 12 -4.24 -11.09 4.14
N CYS A 13 -3.70 -9.88 4.08
CA CYS A 13 -2.27 -9.66 3.84
C CYS A 13 -1.62 -9.16 5.13
N SER A 14 -0.81 -9.99 5.76
CA SER A 14 -0.17 -9.62 7.02
C SER A 14 0.82 -8.46 6.82
N ALA A 15 1.54 -8.44 5.71
CA ALA A 15 2.47 -7.34 5.43
C ALA A 15 1.73 -6.01 5.30
N CYS A 16 0.55 -6.02 4.68
CA CYS A 16 -0.29 -4.82 4.57
C CYS A 16 -0.77 -4.37 5.95
N ASP A 17 -1.21 -5.33 6.78
CA ASP A 17 -1.66 -5.03 8.14
C ASP A 17 -0.54 -4.40 8.96
N PHE A 18 0.68 -4.95 8.87
CA PHE A 18 1.84 -4.37 9.57
C PHE A 18 2.15 -2.97 9.08
N ALA A 19 2.08 -2.74 7.77
CA ALA A 19 2.35 -1.41 7.22
C ALA A 19 1.35 -0.39 7.75
N VAL A 20 0.06 -0.71 7.70
CA VAL A 20 -0.99 0.18 8.17
C VAL A 20 -0.85 0.44 9.67
N GLU A 21 -0.59 -0.61 10.43
CA GLU A 21 -0.42 -0.50 11.89
C GLU A 21 0.76 0.39 12.24
N ASP A 22 1.92 0.15 11.62
CA ASP A 22 3.12 0.93 11.89
C ASP A 22 2.94 2.41 11.51
N LEU A 23 2.33 2.67 10.35
CA LEU A 23 2.09 4.06 9.93
C LEU A 23 1.13 4.76 10.88
N THR A 24 0.14 4.06 11.39
CA THR A 24 -0.80 4.61 12.37
C THR A 24 -0.09 4.95 13.67
N LYS A 25 0.78 4.05 14.15
CA LYS A 25 1.56 4.28 15.38
C LYS A 25 2.50 5.47 15.25
N ASP A 26 3.10 5.63 14.07
CA ASP A 26 4.05 6.70 13.83
C ASP A 26 3.37 8.05 13.58
N GLY A 27 2.04 8.06 13.53
CA GLY A 27 1.29 9.30 13.29
C GLY A 27 1.39 9.79 11.87
N VAL A 28 1.73 8.92 10.93
CA VAL A 28 1.84 9.28 9.52
C VAL A 28 0.45 9.40 8.91
N ASP A 29 0.22 10.49 8.19
CA ASP A 29 -1.04 10.70 7.49
C ASP A 29 -0.99 9.93 6.17
N PHE A 30 -1.85 8.95 6.00
CA PHE A 30 -1.86 8.11 4.81
C PHE A 30 -3.28 7.75 4.38
N GLU A 31 -3.42 7.35 3.13
CA GLU A 31 -4.68 6.85 2.57
C GLU A 31 -4.49 5.39 2.21
N GLU A 32 -5.30 4.52 2.81
CA GLU A 32 -5.30 3.10 2.47
C GLU A 32 -6.25 2.85 1.31
N ARG A 33 -5.76 2.19 0.26
CA ARG A 33 -6.55 1.83 -0.90
C ARG A 33 -6.55 0.31 -1.06
N ASN A 34 -7.67 -0.31 -0.66
CA ASN A 34 -7.82 -1.76 -0.75
C ASN A 34 -8.16 -2.13 -2.20
N VAL A 35 -7.27 -2.87 -2.84
CA VAL A 35 -7.40 -3.20 -4.26
C VAL A 35 -8.54 -4.17 -4.56
N MET A 36 -9.00 -4.89 -3.55
CA MET A 36 -10.14 -5.80 -3.71
C MET A 36 -11.47 -5.11 -3.48
N LYS A 37 -11.44 -3.91 -2.91
CA LYS A 37 -12.65 -3.16 -2.61
C LYS A 37 -13.14 -2.33 -3.80
N ASP A 38 -12.20 -1.91 -4.65
CA ASP A 38 -12.52 -1.08 -5.80
C ASP A 38 -11.59 -1.46 -6.95
N LYS A 39 -12.18 -1.80 -8.09
CA LYS A 39 -11.41 -2.18 -9.28
C LYS A 39 -10.46 -1.07 -9.72
N LYS A 40 -10.85 0.19 -9.50
CA LYS A 40 -10.00 1.32 -9.83
C LYS A 40 -8.68 1.25 -9.07
N PHE A 41 -8.73 0.91 -7.78
CA PHE A 41 -7.53 0.74 -6.97
C PHE A 41 -6.71 -0.46 -7.43
N TYR A 42 -7.38 -1.53 -7.83
CA TYR A 42 -6.73 -2.71 -8.37
C TYR A 42 -5.93 -2.35 -9.63
N ASP A 43 -6.57 -1.66 -10.57
CA ASP A 43 -5.91 -1.25 -11.80
C ASP A 43 -4.74 -0.30 -11.55
N GLU A 44 -4.89 0.63 -10.60
CA GLU A 44 -3.82 1.55 -10.22
C GLU A 44 -2.62 0.79 -9.64
N ALA A 45 -2.89 -0.15 -8.75
CA ALA A 45 -1.83 -0.92 -8.11
C ALA A 45 -1.03 -1.73 -9.12
N LEU A 46 -1.70 -2.32 -10.11
CA LEU A 46 -1.04 -3.12 -11.14
C LEU A 46 -0.07 -2.30 -11.99
N LYS A 47 -0.25 -0.99 -12.07
CA LYS A 47 0.69 -0.12 -12.77
C LYS A 47 2.02 -0.03 -12.04
N TYR A 48 2.04 -0.28 -10.75
CA TYR A 48 3.26 -0.23 -9.95
C TYR A 48 3.86 -1.61 -9.76
N ALA A 49 3.07 -2.59 -9.36
CA ALA A 49 3.55 -3.94 -9.09
C ALA A 49 2.38 -4.92 -9.00
N ILE A 50 2.71 -6.21 -8.94
CA ILE A 50 1.72 -7.28 -8.76
C ILE A 50 1.62 -7.69 -7.29
N THR A 51 2.35 -7.03 -6.41
CA THR A 51 2.35 -7.34 -4.98
C THR A 51 1.95 -6.11 -4.18
N VAL A 52 1.41 -6.34 -3.00
CA VAL A 52 1.07 -5.30 -2.03
C VAL A 52 1.74 -5.64 -0.70
N PRO A 53 2.01 -4.70 0.20
CA PRO A 53 1.65 -3.30 0.11
C PRO A 53 2.53 -2.53 -0.86
N ILE A 54 1.95 -1.55 -1.51
CA ILE A 54 2.69 -0.59 -2.35
C ILE A 54 2.50 0.76 -1.69
N LEU A 55 3.60 1.43 -1.37
CA LEU A 55 3.58 2.74 -0.74
C LEU A 55 4.03 3.79 -1.74
N VAL A 56 3.15 4.73 -2.03
CA VAL A 56 3.46 5.85 -2.93
C VAL A 56 3.59 7.10 -2.08
N TYR A 57 4.82 7.59 -1.96
CA TYR A 57 5.12 8.76 -1.14
C TYR A 57 4.81 10.06 -1.87
N PRO A 58 4.48 11.12 -1.13
CA PRO A 58 4.16 12.42 -1.76
C PRO A 58 5.28 13.00 -2.62
N ASP A 59 6.52 12.62 -2.35
CA ASP A 59 7.69 13.10 -3.11
C ASP A 59 7.93 12.30 -4.39
N GLY A 60 7.10 11.30 -4.67
CA GLY A 60 7.21 10.47 -5.86
C GLY A 60 7.93 9.15 -5.65
N LYS A 61 8.45 8.89 -4.47
CA LYS A 61 9.10 7.61 -4.19
C LYS A 61 8.06 6.50 -4.07
N ILE A 62 8.43 5.30 -4.48
CA ILE A 62 7.57 4.13 -4.41
C ILE A 62 8.32 3.03 -3.67
N ALA A 63 7.68 2.46 -2.66
CA ALA A 63 8.24 1.34 -1.91
C ALA A 63 7.34 0.12 -2.06
N TYR A 64 7.95 -1.05 -2.04
CA TYR A 64 7.25 -2.33 -2.18
C TYR A 64 7.52 -3.17 -0.94
N GLY A 65 6.46 -3.77 -0.39
CA GLY A 65 6.57 -4.53 0.84
C GLY A 65 6.72 -3.62 2.05
N TRP A 66 7.01 -4.22 3.21
CA TRP A 66 7.13 -3.45 4.44
C TRP A 66 8.19 -4.05 5.35
N LYS A 67 9.21 -3.27 5.67
CA LYS A 67 10.28 -3.62 6.63
C LYS A 67 10.85 -5.01 6.40
N GLY A 68 11.23 -5.30 5.16
CA GLY A 68 11.79 -6.60 4.79
C GLY A 68 10.78 -7.71 4.61
N LYS A 69 9.51 -7.45 4.83
CA LYS A 69 8.46 -8.43 4.60
C LYS A 69 8.01 -8.39 3.15
N ARG A 70 7.99 -9.55 2.53
CA ARG A 70 7.44 -9.67 1.19
C ARG A 70 5.93 -9.54 1.28
N GLY A 71 5.36 -8.75 0.39
CA GLY A 71 3.92 -8.57 0.34
C GLY A 71 3.18 -9.76 -0.23
N CYS A 72 1.88 -9.63 -0.38
CA CYS A 72 1.02 -10.63 -0.98
C CYS A 72 0.78 -10.29 -2.43
N ASP A 73 0.65 -11.32 -3.28
CA ASP A 73 0.33 -11.12 -4.68
C ASP A 73 -1.11 -10.62 -4.82
N ILE A 74 -1.30 -9.70 -5.77
CA ILE A 74 -2.64 -9.17 -6.06
C ILE A 74 -3.48 -10.21 -6.78
N PHE A 75 -2.84 -11.07 -7.56
CA PHE A 75 -3.52 -12.14 -8.28
C PHE A 75 -3.84 -13.34 -7.40
#